data_cde3999e343b9b735de583c1b4eb87c5
#
_entry.id   cde3999e343b9b735de583c1b4eb87c5
#
_cell.length_a   1.000
_cell.length_b   1.000
_cell.length_c   1.000
_cell.angle_alpha   90.00
_cell.angle_beta   90.00
_cell.angle_gamma   90.00
#
_symmetry.space_group_name_H-M   'P 1'
#
loop_
_entity.id
_entity.type
_entity.pdbx_description
1 polymer ?
#
loop_
_entity_poly.entity_id
_entity_poly.type
_entity_poly.pdbx_seq_one_letter_code
_entity_poly.pdbx_strand_id
1 'polypeptide(L)'
;MRLFPPAPMLNRLCHEDTVISGREIKAGDSFLLCNYVMHRTERLWDNPLAFDPDRFLRNPALKSKGAPYMPFGAGPRICVGAAFATMEAVMSLARLVRDYDIHIDPDCFPRPLMTVTLRPEGGVEARMERRR
;
A
#
# COMPACT_ATOMS: atom_id res chain seq x y z
N MET A 1 -3.75 -2.82 1.28
CA MET A 1 -2.56 -2.20 0.65
C MET A 1 -2.46 -0.67 0.79
N ARG A 2 -3.56 0.09 0.90
CA ARG A 2 -3.47 1.55 1.11
C ARG A 2 -2.81 1.90 2.45
N LEU A 3 -3.37 1.40 3.56
CA LEU A 3 -2.85 1.69 4.90
C LEU A 3 -1.48 1.03 5.15
N PHE A 4 -1.26 -0.15 4.64
CA PHE A 4 -0.01 -0.90 4.81
C PHE A 4 0.51 -1.36 3.44
N PRO A 5 1.11 -0.44 2.65
CA PRO A 5 1.70 -0.81 1.38
C PRO A 5 2.94 -1.66 1.61
N PRO A 6 3.06 -2.86 1.00
CA PRO A 6 4.23 -3.72 1.15
C PRO A 6 5.54 -3.02 0.76
N ALA A 7 5.51 -2.16 -0.28
CA ALA A 7 6.58 -1.25 -0.63
C ALA A 7 6.25 0.17 -0.14
N PRO A 8 6.65 0.53 1.10
CA PRO A 8 6.28 1.81 1.70
C PRO A 8 6.96 3.00 1.03
N MET A 9 8.11 2.77 0.41
CA MET A 9 8.92 3.76 -0.27
C MET A 9 9.48 3.20 -1.57
N LEU A 10 9.55 4.07 -2.59
CA LEU A 10 10.13 3.76 -3.90
C LEU A 10 11.19 4.78 -4.22
N ASN A 11 12.40 4.34 -4.52
CA ASN A 11 13.48 5.23 -4.94
C ASN A 11 13.51 5.40 -6.47
N ARG A 12 13.85 6.61 -6.93
CA ARG A 12 14.11 6.94 -8.33
C ARG A 12 15.37 7.79 -8.43
N LEU A 13 16.22 7.45 -9.36
CA LEU A 13 17.41 8.22 -9.68
C LEU A 13 17.14 9.07 -10.92
N CYS A 14 17.54 10.32 -10.88
CA CYS A 14 17.47 11.21 -12.02
C CYS A 14 18.64 10.93 -12.98
N HIS A 15 18.34 10.66 -14.25
CA HIS A 15 19.37 10.37 -15.25
C HIS A 15 19.89 11.61 -15.97
N GLU A 16 19.11 12.67 -16.02
CA GLU A 16 19.46 13.92 -16.70
C GLU A 16 18.90 15.13 -15.93
N ASP A 17 19.49 16.30 -16.12
CA ASP A 17 18.99 17.53 -15.51
C ASP A 17 17.55 17.78 -15.94
N THR A 18 16.68 18.09 -14.99
CA THR A 18 15.25 18.32 -15.25
C THR A 18 14.64 19.28 -14.25
N VAL A 19 13.36 19.63 -14.46
CA VAL A 19 12.59 20.46 -13.53
C VAL A 19 11.33 19.72 -13.09
N ILE A 20 11.14 19.55 -11.79
CA ILE A 20 9.95 18.95 -11.23
C ILE A 20 9.28 19.94 -10.28
N SER A 21 8.03 20.28 -10.57
CA SER A 21 7.24 21.25 -9.78
C SER A 21 7.98 22.57 -9.52
N GLY A 22 8.71 23.09 -10.53
CA GLY A 22 9.48 24.33 -10.47
C GLY A 22 10.81 24.25 -9.74
N ARG A 23 11.26 23.04 -9.34
CA ARG A 23 12.58 22.81 -8.74
C ARG A 23 13.53 22.21 -9.76
N GLU A 24 14.71 22.75 -9.87
CA GLU A 24 15.80 22.15 -10.62
C GLU A 24 16.28 20.87 -9.93
N ILE A 25 16.44 19.82 -10.72
CA ILE A 25 16.91 18.52 -10.29
C ILE A 25 18.07 18.15 -11.19
N LYS A 26 19.16 17.70 -10.59
CA LYS A 26 20.37 17.34 -11.32
C LYS A 26 20.44 15.86 -11.60
N ALA A 27 21.16 15.49 -12.65
CA ALA A 27 21.53 14.11 -12.91
C ALA A 27 22.28 13.56 -11.69
N GLY A 28 21.87 12.37 -11.23
CA GLY A 28 22.39 11.75 -10.00
C GLY A 28 21.55 12.04 -8.74
N ASP A 29 20.65 13.02 -8.77
CA ASP A 29 19.73 13.24 -7.65
C ASP A 29 18.77 12.06 -7.46
N SER A 30 18.43 11.80 -6.21
CA SER A 30 17.57 10.70 -5.82
C SER A 30 16.24 11.20 -5.28
N PHE A 31 15.14 10.58 -5.70
CA PHE A 31 13.79 10.83 -5.22
C PHE A 31 13.27 9.67 -4.41
N LEU A 32 12.72 9.98 -3.26
CA LEU A 32 12.01 9.01 -2.45
C LEU A 32 10.50 9.27 -2.53
N LEU A 33 9.79 8.38 -3.21
CA LEU A 33 8.33 8.37 -3.29
C LEU A 33 7.81 7.58 -2.09
N CYS A 34 7.30 8.28 -1.08
CA CYS A 34 6.81 7.63 0.14
C CYS A 34 5.32 7.28 0.03
N ASN A 35 5.02 6.08 -0.46
CA ASN A 35 3.65 5.57 -0.58
C ASN A 35 2.94 5.54 0.78
N TYR A 36 3.67 5.18 1.84
CA TYR A 36 3.12 5.13 3.19
C TYR A 36 2.56 6.48 3.65
N VAL A 37 3.29 7.56 3.38
CA VAL A 37 2.85 8.93 3.71
C VAL A 37 1.77 9.38 2.74
N MET A 38 1.98 9.22 1.44
CA MET A 38 1.06 9.67 0.40
C MET A 38 -0.34 9.04 0.56
N HIS A 39 -0.41 7.76 0.93
CA HIS A 39 -1.67 7.06 1.18
C HIS A 39 -2.38 7.48 2.48
N ARG A 40 -1.73 8.32 3.33
CA ARG A 40 -2.25 8.82 4.60
C ARG A 40 -2.40 10.34 4.65
N THR A 41 -2.15 11.02 3.55
CA THR A 41 -2.21 12.48 3.47
C THR A 41 -3.66 12.96 3.34
N GLU A 42 -4.13 13.79 4.26
CA GLU A 42 -5.51 14.35 4.29
C GLU A 42 -5.86 15.11 3.01
N ARG A 43 -4.89 15.79 2.41
CA ARG A 43 -5.10 16.47 1.13
C ARG A 43 -5.50 15.54 -0.02
N LEU A 44 -5.21 14.24 0.08
CA LEU A 44 -5.44 13.24 -0.96
C LEU A 44 -6.53 12.23 -0.61
N TRP A 45 -6.88 12.12 0.67
CA TRP A 45 -7.78 11.08 1.17
C TRP A 45 -8.70 11.60 2.27
N ASP A 46 -9.98 11.38 2.12
CA ASP A 46 -10.94 11.59 3.21
C ASP A 46 -10.74 10.52 4.28
N ASN A 47 -10.68 10.93 5.55
CA ASN A 47 -10.42 10.04 6.68
C ASN A 47 -9.25 9.08 6.39
N PRO A 48 -8.03 9.60 6.22
CA PRO A 48 -6.89 8.84 5.68
C PRO A 48 -6.47 7.66 6.52
N LEU A 49 -6.74 7.67 7.84
CA LEU A 49 -6.38 6.58 8.75
C LEU A 49 -7.49 5.52 8.88
N ALA A 50 -8.71 5.80 8.40
CA ALA A 50 -9.80 4.84 8.47
C ALA A 50 -9.59 3.66 7.52
N PHE A 51 -9.81 2.45 8.03
CA PHE A 51 -9.97 1.26 7.20
C PHE A 51 -11.39 1.26 6.60
N ASP A 52 -11.48 1.67 5.36
CA ASP A 52 -12.73 1.80 4.63
C ASP A 52 -12.52 1.25 3.20
N PRO A 53 -12.81 -0.05 2.99
CA PRO A 53 -12.64 -0.68 1.68
C PRO A 53 -13.65 -0.14 0.65
N ASP A 54 -14.83 0.30 1.08
CA ASP A 54 -15.90 0.78 0.20
C ASP A 54 -15.57 2.11 -0.47
N ARG A 55 -14.56 2.85 0.03
CA ARG A 55 -14.09 4.08 -0.63
C ARG A 55 -13.75 3.87 -2.11
N PHE A 56 -13.21 2.69 -2.44
CA PHE A 56 -12.86 2.33 -3.82
C PHE A 56 -14.06 1.90 -4.67
N LEU A 57 -15.17 1.53 -4.04
CA LEU A 57 -16.45 1.28 -4.71
C LEU A 57 -17.18 2.61 -4.96
N ARG A 58 -17.19 3.49 -3.94
CA ARG A 58 -17.82 4.82 -4.06
C ARG A 58 -17.07 5.73 -5.03
N ASN A 59 -15.73 5.60 -5.12
CA ASN A 59 -14.91 6.39 -6.03
C ASN A 59 -13.87 5.52 -6.74
N PRO A 60 -14.24 4.86 -7.86
CA PRO A 60 -13.32 4.04 -8.65
C PRO A 60 -12.13 4.82 -9.23
N ALA A 61 -12.25 6.15 -9.40
CA ALA A 61 -11.18 7.00 -9.90
C ALA A 61 -9.94 7.00 -9.00
N LEU A 62 -10.06 6.63 -7.73
CA LEU A 62 -8.92 6.45 -6.81
C LEU A 62 -7.93 5.36 -7.26
N LYS A 63 -8.33 4.48 -8.19
CA LYS A 63 -7.47 3.43 -8.78
C LYS A 63 -7.01 3.78 -10.20
N SER A 64 -7.43 4.91 -10.75
CA SER A 64 -7.08 5.30 -12.11
C SER A 64 -5.61 5.74 -12.23
N LYS A 65 -5.14 5.85 -13.48
CA LYS A 65 -3.79 6.38 -13.77
C LYS A 65 -3.66 7.81 -13.22
N GLY A 66 -2.59 8.06 -12.48
CA GLY A 66 -2.34 9.36 -11.86
C GLY A 66 -3.04 9.58 -10.50
N ALA A 67 -3.86 8.64 -10.05
CA ALA A 67 -4.43 8.69 -8.71
C ALA A 67 -3.37 8.47 -7.61
N PRO A 68 -3.62 8.95 -6.38
CA PRO A 68 -2.67 8.81 -5.28
C PRO A 68 -2.51 7.37 -4.75
N TYR A 69 -3.29 6.41 -5.25
CA TYR A 69 -3.21 5.00 -4.86
C TYR A 69 -2.23 4.25 -5.77
N MET A 70 -0.99 4.05 -5.30
CA MET A 70 0.07 3.42 -6.07
C MET A 70 0.80 2.32 -5.28
N PRO A 71 0.13 1.28 -4.78
CA PRO A 71 0.76 0.25 -3.94
C PRO A 71 1.82 -0.56 -4.68
N PHE A 72 1.76 -0.58 -6.01
CA PHE A 72 2.71 -1.26 -6.90
C PHE A 72 3.59 -0.29 -7.70
N GLY A 73 3.60 0.98 -7.32
CA GLY A 73 4.25 2.03 -8.11
C GLY A 73 3.42 2.47 -9.33
N ALA A 74 4.05 3.24 -10.20
CA ALA A 74 3.43 3.76 -11.42
C ALA A 74 4.46 3.95 -12.55
N GLY A 75 3.96 4.14 -13.78
CA GLY A 75 4.79 4.41 -14.96
C GLY A 75 5.51 3.17 -15.49
N PRO A 76 6.61 3.37 -16.26
CA PRO A 76 7.35 2.27 -16.91
C PRO A 76 8.00 1.28 -15.92
N ARG A 77 8.10 1.64 -14.65
CA ARG A 77 8.68 0.82 -13.57
C ARG A 77 7.62 0.30 -12.60
N ILE A 78 6.35 0.21 -13.02
CA ILE A 78 5.31 -0.46 -12.24
C ILE A 78 5.70 -1.92 -11.97
N CYS A 79 5.30 -2.44 -10.82
CA CYS A 79 5.58 -3.84 -10.47
C CYS A 79 4.99 -4.80 -11.50
N VAL A 80 5.83 -5.63 -12.10
CA VAL A 80 5.41 -6.64 -13.08
C VAL A 80 4.49 -7.70 -12.46
N GLY A 81 4.66 -8.00 -11.17
CA GLY A 81 3.87 -8.97 -10.41
C GLY A 81 2.57 -8.42 -9.83
N ALA A 82 2.16 -7.18 -10.15
CA ALA A 82 0.99 -6.53 -9.51
C ALA A 82 -0.31 -7.34 -9.67
N ALA A 83 -0.58 -7.88 -10.86
CA ALA A 83 -1.75 -8.71 -11.12
C ALA A 83 -1.70 -10.02 -10.34
N PHE A 84 -0.55 -10.70 -10.36
CA PHE A 84 -0.33 -11.94 -9.62
C PHE A 84 -0.51 -11.75 -8.11
N ALA A 85 0.16 -10.77 -7.53
CA ALA A 85 0.09 -10.48 -6.10
C ALA A 85 -1.34 -10.09 -5.66
N THR A 86 -2.06 -9.34 -6.50
CA THR A 86 -3.46 -8.99 -6.21
C THR A 86 -4.36 -10.24 -6.23
N MET A 87 -4.21 -11.10 -7.21
CA MET A 87 -4.97 -12.34 -7.33
C MET A 87 -4.69 -13.27 -6.14
N GLU A 88 -3.42 -13.48 -5.80
CA GLU A 88 -2.99 -14.29 -4.66
C GLU A 88 -3.60 -13.78 -3.36
N ALA A 89 -3.49 -12.47 -3.09
CA ALA A 89 -4.05 -11.86 -1.89
C ALA A 89 -5.57 -12.01 -1.80
N VAL A 90 -6.29 -11.81 -2.92
CA VAL A 90 -7.76 -11.95 -2.97
C VAL A 90 -8.16 -13.40 -2.74
N MET A 91 -7.52 -14.36 -3.41
CA MET A 91 -7.86 -15.78 -3.27
C MET A 91 -7.55 -16.29 -1.86
N SER A 92 -6.40 -15.93 -1.30
CA SER A 92 -6.01 -16.32 0.06
C SER A 92 -6.98 -15.74 1.10
N LEU A 93 -7.30 -14.45 0.99
CA LEU A 93 -8.25 -13.79 1.89
C LEU A 93 -9.65 -14.39 1.77
N ALA A 94 -10.14 -14.61 0.54
CA ALA A 94 -11.46 -15.22 0.30
C ALA A 94 -11.55 -16.62 0.93
N ARG A 95 -10.48 -17.41 0.80
CA ARG A 95 -10.41 -18.75 1.42
C ARG A 95 -10.44 -18.66 2.95
N LEU A 96 -9.64 -17.76 3.52
CA LEU A 96 -9.58 -17.58 4.97
C LEU A 96 -10.93 -17.15 5.55
N VAL A 97 -11.55 -16.09 5.00
CA VAL A 97 -12.83 -15.59 5.55
C VAL A 97 -14.02 -16.50 5.27
N ARG A 98 -13.93 -17.37 4.26
CA ARG A 98 -14.93 -18.39 3.99
C ARG A 98 -14.90 -19.51 5.01
N ASP A 99 -13.69 -19.98 5.35
CA ASP A 99 -13.51 -21.22 6.11
C ASP A 99 -13.35 -20.97 7.62
N TYR A 100 -13.02 -19.74 8.03
CA TYR A 100 -12.69 -19.42 9.41
C TYR A 100 -13.33 -18.12 9.90
N ASP A 101 -13.70 -18.10 11.18
CA ASP A 101 -13.89 -16.89 11.96
C ASP A 101 -12.54 -16.53 12.58
N ILE A 102 -12.08 -15.30 12.30
CA ILE A 102 -10.74 -14.83 12.68
C ILE A 102 -10.90 -13.75 13.73
N HIS A 103 -10.36 -14.01 14.92
CA HIS A 103 -10.38 -13.10 16.06
C HIS A 103 -8.98 -12.57 16.32
N ILE A 104 -8.82 -11.26 16.23
CA ILE A 104 -7.58 -10.54 16.53
C ILE A 104 -7.86 -9.65 17.74
N ASP A 105 -7.00 -9.69 18.74
CA ASP A 105 -7.08 -8.78 19.86
C ASP A 105 -6.72 -7.37 19.41
N PRO A 106 -7.64 -6.40 19.51
CA PRO A 106 -7.38 -5.02 19.08
C PRO A 106 -6.25 -4.35 19.86
N ASP A 107 -6.00 -4.78 21.10
CA ASP A 107 -4.94 -4.24 21.95
C ASP A 107 -3.55 -4.82 21.60
N CYS A 108 -3.52 -5.91 20.84
CA CYS A 108 -2.30 -6.58 20.37
C CYS A 108 -1.94 -6.24 18.92
N PHE A 109 -2.41 -5.09 18.40
CA PHE A 109 -2.10 -4.71 17.03
C PHE A 109 -0.58 -4.44 16.87
N PRO A 110 0.12 -5.16 15.98
CA PRO A 110 1.56 -5.10 15.87
C PRO A 110 2.02 -3.74 15.31
N ARG A 111 3.20 -3.31 15.74
CA ARG A 111 3.83 -2.12 15.18
C ARG A 111 4.24 -2.37 13.73
N PRO A 112 4.06 -1.39 12.83
CA PRO A 112 4.57 -1.50 11.46
C PRO A 112 6.10 -1.40 11.47
N LEU A 113 6.79 -2.49 11.10
CA LEU A 113 8.23 -2.51 10.90
C LEU A 113 8.54 -2.17 9.44
N MET A 114 9.17 -1.01 9.25
CA MET A 114 9.55 -0.50 7.94
C MET A 114 11.03 -0.79 7.66
N THR A 115 11.27 -1.74 6.76
CA THR A 115 12.59 -2.06 6.22
C THR A 115 12.53 -1.82 4.69
N VAL A 116 13.00 -2.76 3.87
CA VAL A 116 12.75 -2.75 2.42
C VAL A 116 11.24 -2.94 2.14
N THR A 117 10.60 -3.79 2.95
CA THR A 117 9.15 -3.98 2.95
C THR A 117 8.54 -3.54 4.27
N LEU A 118 7.26 -3.21 4.25
CA LEU A 118 6.45 -2.95 5.43
C LEU A 118 5.81 -4.27 5.89
N ARG A 119 6.05 -4.64 7.12
CA ARG A 119 5.50 -5.85 7.73
C ARG A 119 5.12 -5.63 9.20
N PRO A 120 4.22 -6.44 9.77
CA PRO A 120 3.96 -6.39 11.21
C PRO A 120 5.18 -6.91 11.98
N GLU A 121 5.61 -6.16 13.00
CA GLU A 121 6.67 -6.59 13.92
C GLU A 121 6.17 -7.78 14.74
N GLY A 122 6.90 -8.89 14.75
CA GLY A 122 6.50 -10.11 15.46
C GLY A 122 5.37 -10.91 14.80
N GLY A 123 4.78 -10.43 13.69
CA GLY A 123 3.63 -11.05 13.05
C GLY A 123 2.28 -10.51 13.56
N VAL A 124 1.21 -11.25 13.28
CA VAL A 124 -0.16 -10.94 13.76
C VAL A 124 -0.69 -12.21 14.44
N GLU A 125 -0.90 -12.14 15.74
CA GLU A 125 -1.52 -13.22 16.48
C GLU A 125 -3.04 -13.19 16.24
N ALA A 126 -3.61 -14.36 15.92
CA ALA A 126 -5.04 -14.50 15.69
C ALA A 126 -5.55 -15.85 16.16
N ARG A 127 -6.71 -15.87 16.79
CA ARG A 127 -7.46 -17.10 17.06
C ARG A 127 -8.37 -17.39 15.87
N MET A 128 -8.25 -18.59 15.31
CA MET A 128 -9.03 -19.01 14.16
C MET A 128 -9.96 -20.14 14.53
N GLU A 129 -11.26 -19.98 14.27
CA GLU A 129 -12.28 -20.99 14.47
C GLU A 129 -12.86 -21.40 13.12
N ARG A 130 -12.86 -22.70 12.84
CA ARG A 130 -13.39 -23.19 11.56
C ARG A 130 -14.92 -23.04 11.53
N ARG A 131 -15.41 -22.41 10.48
CA ARG A 131 -16.86 -22.35 10.22
C ARG A 131 -17.41 -23.73 9.90
N ARG A 132 -18.59 -24.05 10.44
CA ARG A 132 -19.30 -25.30 10.20
C ARG A 132 -20.12 -25.23 8.93
#